data_7689698490cd5cba4a27c1cebc08cea3
#
_entry.id   7689698490cd5cba4a27c1cebc08cea3
#
_cell.length_a   1.000
_cell.length_b   1.000
_cell.length_c   1.000
_cell.angle_alpha   90.00
_cell.angle_beta   90.00
_cell.angle_gamma   90.00
#
_symmetry.space_group_name_H-M   'P 1'
#
loop_
_entity.id
_entity.type
_entity.pdbx_description
1 polymer ?
#
loop_
_entity_poly.entity_id
_entity_poly.type
_entity_poly.pdbx_seq_one_letter_code
_entity_poly.pdbx_strand_id
1 'polypeptide(L)'
;MKKNKFLGFALGTVLISGCVTDQNDRTAATLIGAGVGAILGQSMSKDKNKGAAVGAMVGMVAGNIYAQALEEQEKALRTDLAGSGALIYNTGEQLIITLPEGITFDTDSAVIKPQFFSYLNSLARNLLNHSSTTVDVIGHTDNTGTPEYNLELSVLRAEAVTSNLVALGIDGSRIRAHGVGEAYPIGDNSNSFGRLQNRRVEVYIRPIKN
;
A
#
# COMPACT_ATOMS: atom_id res chain seq x y z
N MET A 1 -65.03 -19.12 9.90
CA MET A 1 -64.08 -19.32 11.03
C MET A 1 -62.80 -19.93 10.47
N LYS A 2 -61.77 -19.13 10.20
CA LYS A 2 -60.44 -19.61 9.78
C LYS A 2 -59.42 -19.04 10.77
N LYS A 3 -58.72 -19.94 11.49
CA LYS A 3 -57.67 -19.60 12.47
C LYS A 3 -56.37 -19.36 11.76
N ASN A 4 -55.81 -18.14 11.81
CA ASN A 4 -54.48 -17.85 11.38
C ASN A 4 -53.50 -18.19 12.50
N LYS A 5 -52.53 -19.05 12.20
CA LYS A 5 -51.36 -19.33 13.07
C LYS A 5 -50.30 -18.32 12.79
N PHE A 6 -49.97 -17.48 13.77
CA PHE A 6 -48.77 -16.65 13.76
C PHE A 6 -47.55 -17.54 14.05
N LEU A 7 -46.60 -17.56 13.08
CA LEU A 7 -45.31 -18.20 13.23
C LEU A 7 -44.32 -17.11 13.67
N GLY A 8 -43.95 -17.14 14.95
CA GLY A 8 -42.96 -16.23 15.52
C GLY A 8 -41.56 -16.60 15.02
N PHE A 9 -40.91 -15.67 14.35
CA PHE A 9 -39.50 -15.77 13.97
C PHE A 9 -38.68 -15.24 15.15
N ALA A 10 -38.01 -16.12 15.90
CA ALA A 10 -37.08 -15.73 16.96
C ALA A 10 -35.78 -15.26 16.31
N LEU A 11 -35.50 -13.95 16.41
CA LEU A 11 -34.24 -13.35 16.01
C LEU A 11 -33.20 -13.67 17.10
N GLY A 12 -32.38 -14.68 16.85
CA GLY A 12 -31.26 -15.03 17.70
C GLY A 12 -30.13 -14.01 17.57
N THR A 13 -29.99 -13.11 18.53
CA THR A 13 -28.80 -12.25 18.69
C THR A 13 -27.64 -13.13 19.17
N VAL A 14 -26.72 -13.43 18.25
CA VAL A 14 -25.43 -14.02 18.61
C VAL A 14 -24.53 -12.89 19.10
N LEU A 15 -24.41 -12.77 20.42
CA LEU A 15 -23.38 -11.96 21.05
C LEU A 15 -22.06 -12.75 20.99
N ILE A 16 -21.18 -12.38 20.07
CA ILE A 16 -19.81 -12.87 20.06
C ILE A 16 -19.02 -12.05 21.08
N SER A 17 -19.03 -12.49 22.34
CA SER A 17 -18.05 -12.04 23.34
C SER A 17 -16.75 -12.77 23.09
N GLY A 18 -15.93 -12.24 22.19
CA GLY A 18 -14.56 -12.71 22.00
C GLY A 18 -13.68 -12.12 23.09
N CYS A 19 -13.36 -12.93 24.12
CA CYS A 19 -12.24 -12.65 25.01
C CYS A 19 -10.96 -12.69 24.17
N VAL A 20 -10.29 -11.55 24.05
CA VAL A 20 -8.92 -11.46 23.54
C VAL A 20 -8.01 -12.05 24.60
N THR A 21 -7.64 -13.31 24.46
CA THR A 21 -6.50 -13.91 25.12
C THR A 21 -5.42 -14.09 24.06
N ASP A 22 -4.34 -13.37 24.30
CA ASP A 22 -2.99 -13.47 23.75
C ASP A 22 -2.69 -14.86 23.15
N GLN A 23 -2.71 -14.94 21.81
CA GLN A 23 -1.89 -15.81 20.96
C GLN A 23 -2.27 -15.65 19.49
N ASN A 24 -1.34 -15.05 18.72
CA ASN A 24 -1.26 -14.92 17.27
C ASN A 24 -2.03 -13.77 16.63
N ASP A 25 -1.30 -12.70 16.38
CA ASP A 25 -1.62 -11.50 15.56
C ASP A 25 -2.13 -11.75 14.13
N ARG A 26 -2.33 -13.01 13.73
CA ARG A 26 -2.79 -13.36 12.38
C ARG A 26 -4.19 -12.88 12.06
N THR A 27 -5.08 -12.87 13.07
CA THR A 27 -6.45 -12.38 12.90
C THR A 27 -6.53 -10.86 12.81
N ALA A 28 -5.68 -10.15 13.54
CA ALA A 28 -5.60 -8.69 13.47
C ALA A 28 -5.03 -8.22 12.14
N ALA A 29 -3.98 -8.87 11.61
CA ALA A 29 -3.40 -8.58 10.31
C ALA A 29 -4.40 -8.83 9.16
N THR A 30 -5.22 -9.89 9.25
CA THR A 30 -6.27 -10.19 8.27
C THR A 30 -7.38 -9.14 8.29
N LEU A 31 -7.79 -8.66 9.47
CA LEU A 31 -8.80 -7.60 9.61
C LEU A 31 -8.29 -6.23 9.16
N ILE A 32 -7.01 -5.93 9.43
CA ILE A 32 -6.37 -4.68 8.97
C ILE A 32 -6.18 -4.72 7.46
N GLY A 33 -5.70 -5.83 6.89
CA GLY A 33 -5.56 -6.00 5.45
C GLY A 33 -6.89 -5.89 4.70
N ALA A 34 -7.95 -6.49 5.22
CA ALA A 34 -9.30 -6.37 4.66
C ALA A 34 -9.84 -4.93 4.77
N GLY A 35 -9.55 -4.23 5.87
CA GLY A 35 -9.96 -2.83 6.06
C GLY A 35 -9.23 -1.87 5.12
N VAL A 36 -7.93 -1.98 5.00
CA VAL A 36 -7.12 -1.15 4.10
C VAL A 36 -7.42 -1.48 2.64
N GLY A 37 -7.53 -2.76 2.27
CA GLY A 37 -7.93 -3.18 0.93
C GLY A 37 -9.33 -2.69 0.55
N ALA A 38 -10.30 -2.68 1.48
CA ALA A 38 -11.63 -2.16 1.25
C ALA A 38 -11.62 -0.64 1.00
N ILE A 39 -10.81 0.11 1.74
CA ILE A 39 -10.68 1.56 1.59
C ILE A 39 -10.04 1.89 0.22
N LEU A 40 -8.96 1.20 -0.14
CA LEU A 40 -8.30 1.38 -1.44
C LEU A 40 -9.22 0.95 -2.59
N GLY A 41 -9.91 -0.18 -2.45
CA GLY A 41 -10.86 -0.67 -3.45
C GLY A 41 -12.05 0.25 -3.69
N GLN A 42 -12.56 0.92 -2.65
CA GLN A 42 -13.63 1.93 -2.78
C GLN A 42 -13.19 3.16 -3.58
N SER A 43 -11.93 3.56 -3.43
CA SER A 43 -11.39 4.72 -4.16
C SER A 43 -11.15 4.43 -5.63
N MET A 44 -10.93 3.17 -6.01
CA MET A 44 -10.60 2.75 -7.38
C MET A 44 -11.81 2.31 -8.22
N SER A 45 -13.00 2.20 -7.64
CA SER A 45 -14.19 1.72 -8.37
C SER A 45 -15.32 2.76 -8.39
N LYS A 46 -15.94 2.94 -9.57
CA LYS A 46 -17.19 3.73 -9.71
C LYS A 46 -18.34 3.15 -8.87
N ASP A 47 -18.26 1.87 -8.54
CA ASP A 47 -19.21 1.17 -7.66
C ASP A 47 -18.48 0.85 -6.34
N LYS A 48 -18.71 1.69 -5.33
CA LYS A 48 -18.05 1.64 -4.03
C LYS A 48 -18.19 0.27 -3.32
N ASN A 49 -19.31 -0.40 -3.52
CA ASN A 49 -19.56 -1.70 -2.92
C ASN A 49 -18.75 -2.82 -3.59
N LYS A 50 -18.59 -2.77 -4.92
CA LYS A 50 -17.75 -3.73 -5.66
C LYS A 50 -16.27 -3.49 -5.42
N GLY A 51 -15.84 -2.21 -5.36
CA GLY A 51 -14.47 -1.86 -5.02
C GLY A 51 -14.05 -2.32 -3.62
N ALA A 52 -14.94 -2.15 -2.63
CA ALA A 52 -14.70 -2.63 -1.27
C ALA A 52 -14.62 -4.16 -1.20
N ALA A 53 -15.48 -4.88 -1.93
CA ALA A 53 -15.47 -6.34 -1.98
C ALA A 53 -14.20 -6.90 -2.64
N VAL A 54 -13.74 -6.29 -3.74
CA VAL A 54 -12.48 -6.68 -4.41
C VAL A 54 -11.28 -6.38 -3.52
N GLY A 55 -11.24 -5.21 -2.88
CA GLY A 55 -10.19 -4.85 -1.94
C GLY A 55 -10.14 -5.75 -0.71
N ALA A 56 -11.29 -6.16 -0.18
CA ALA A 56 -11.38 -7.09 0.95
C ALA A 56 -10.95 -8.53 0.57
N MET A 57 -11.24 -9.00 -0.65
CA MET A 57 -10.79 -10.32 -1.12
C MET A 57 -9.28 -10.42 -1.29
N VAL A 58 -8.60 -9.33 -1.68
CA VAL A 58 -7.14 -9.27 -1.78
C VAL A 58 -6.49 -9.42 -0.39
N GLY A 59 -7.18 -8.99 0.68
CA GLY A 59 -6.70 -9.13 2.07
C GLY A 59 -6.94 -10.50 2.71
N MET A 60 -7.68 -11.42 2.06
CA MET A 60 -8.10 -12.69 2.67
C MET A 60 -7.34 -13.93 2.17
N VAL A 61 -6.23 -13.80 1.45
CA VAL A 61 -5.46 -14.97 0.99
C VAL A 61 -4.64 -15.53 2.16
N ALA A 62 -5.31 -16.24 3.05
CA ALA A 62 -4.67 -17.10 4.03
C ALA A 62 -4.13 -18.36 3.33
N GLY A 63 -2.82 -18.56 3.34
CA GLY A 63 -2.20 -19.80 2.90
C GLY A 63 -1.24 -19.70 1.72
N ASN A 64 -0.80 -18.51 1.33
CA ASN A 64 0.23 -18.36 0.31
C ASN A 64 1.60 -18.75 0.90
N ILE A 65 2.34 -19.61 0.19
CA ILE A 65 3.72 -20.00 0.55
C ILE A 65 4.68 -18.80 0.67
N TYR A 66 4.32 -17.68 0.08
CA TYR A 66 5.09 -16.42 0.13
C TYR A 66 4.74 -15.53 1.34
N ALA A 67 3.67 -15.83 2.08
CA ALA A 67 3.20 -14.96 3.17
C ALA A 67 4.26 -14.83 4.29
N GLN A 68 4.91 -15.93 4.65
CA GLN A 68 5.96 -15.93 5.66
C GLN A 68 7.18 -15.11 5.22
N ALA A 69 7.60 -15.26 3.95
CA ALA A 69 8.71 -14.46 3.40
C ALA A 69 8.39 -12.96 3.37
N LEU A 70 7.13 -12.59 3.06
CA LEU A 70 6.67 -11.22 3.12
C LEU A 70 6.62 -10.67 4.55
N GLU A 71 6.22 -11.47 5.54
CA GLU A 71 6.24 -11.07 6.96
C GLU A 71 7.67 -10.79 7.46
N GLU A 72 8.62 -11.66 7.13
CA GLU A 72 10.03 -11.45 7.48
C GLU A 72 10.60 -10.20 6.81
N GLN A 73 10.32 -10.02 5.52
CA GLN A 73 10.72 -8.84 4.76
C GLN A 73 10.08 -7.56 5.32
N GLU A 74 8.80 -7.58 5.65
CA GLU A 74 8.09 -6.47 6.28
C GLU A 74 8.73 -6.08 7.61
N LYS A 75 8.99 -7.05 8.49
CA LYS A 75 9.59 -6.81 9.80
C LYS A 75 10.96 -6.13 9.68
N ALA A 76 11.79 -6.59 8.75
CA ALA A 76 13.08 -5.96 8.46
C ALA A 76 12.89 -4.52 7.96
N LEU A 77 11.98 -4.29 7.00
CA LEU A 77 11.67 -2.97 6.46
C LEU A 77 11.15 -1.99 7.52
N ARG A 78 10.27 -2.44 8.42
CA ARG A 78 9.76 -1.60 9.53
C ARG A 78 10.87 -1.16 10.46
N THR A 79 11.86 -2.02 10.71
CA THR A 79 13.02 -1.68 11.51
C THR A 79 13.95 -0.70 10.77
N ASP A 80 14.27 -1.01 9.52
CA ASP A 80 15.22 -0.26 8.71
C ASP A 80 14.73 1.12 8.27
N LEU A 81 13.40 1.27 8.10
CA LEU A 81 12.76 2.52 7.72
C LEU A 81 12.13 3.25 8.91
N ALA A 82 12.40 2.83 10.13
CA ALA A 82 11.91 3.52 11.32
C ALA A 82 12.39 4.99 11.34
N GLY A 83 11.46 5.91 11.61
CA GLY A 83 11.74 7.34 11.61
C GLY A 83 11.80 8.01 10.24
N SER A 84 11.71 7.27 9.13
CA SER A 84 11.68 7.83 7.78
C SER A 84 10.39 8.56 7.43
N GLY A 85 9.29 8.28 8.14
CA GLY A 85 7.93 8.69 7.77
C GLY A 85 7.30 7.83 6.66
N ALA A 86 8.00 6.81 6.14
CA ALA A 86 7.43 5.85 5.21
C ALA A 86 6.39 4.96 5.90
N LEU A 87 5.33 4.62 5.16
CA LEU A 87 4.29 3.70 5.63
C LEU A 87 4.44 2.36 4.91
N ILE A 88 4.32 1.25 5.64
CA ILE A 88 4.48 -0.09 5.08
C ILE A 88 3.19 -0.87 5.31
N TYR A 89 2.63 -1.40 4.23
CA TYR A 89 1.43 -2.23 4.22
C TYR A 89 1.76 -3.60 3.65
N ASN A 90 1.40 -4.65 4.35
CA ASN A 90 1.48 -6.03 3.87
C ASN A 90 0.07 -6.51 3.53
N THR A 91 -0.15 -6.85 2.27
CA THR A 91 -1.46 -7.36 1.80
C THR A 91 -1.56 -8.89 1.84
N GLY A 92 -0.49 -9.58 2.26
CA GLY A 92 -0.36 -11.04 2.16
C GLY A 92 0.09 -11.54 0.78
N GLU A 93 0.02 -10.70 -0.26
CA GLU A 93 0.48 -10.99 -1.62
C GLU A 93 1.64 -10.09 -2.06
N GLN A 94 1.74 -8.91 -1.46
CA GLN A 94 2.77 -7.90 -1.76
C GLN A 94 2.98 -6.98 -0.56
N LEU A 95 4.15 -6.34 -0.52
CA LEU A 95 4.38 -5.19 0.35
C LEU A 95 4.19 -3.92 -0.45
N ILE A 96 3.59 -2.91 0.17
CA ILE A 96 3.44 -1.57 -0.38
C ILE A 96 4.13 -0.61 0.58
N ILE A 97 5.14 0.10 0.10
CA ILE A 97 5.84 1.12 0.86
C ILE A 97 5.44 2.47 0.29
N THR A 98 4.75 3.27 1.08
CA THR A 98 4.38 4.63 0.71
C THR A 98 5.43 5.61 1.22
N LEU A 99 5.99 6.38 0.32
CA LEU A 99 6.97 7.44 0.57
C LEU A 99 6.29 8.80 0.35
N PRO A 100 5.89 9.51 1.43
CA PRO A 100 5.30 10.84 1.29
C PRO A 100 6.27 11.83 0.63
N GLU A 101 5.76 12.73 -0.24
CA GLU A 101 6.56 13.74 -0.93
C GLU A 101 7.43 14.54 0.03
N GLY A 102 6.82 15.05 1.11
CA GLY A 102 7.49 15.98 2.02
C GLY A 102 8.75 15.45 2.69
N ILE A 103 8.93 14.12 2.78
CA ILE A 103 10.14 13.50 3.28
C ILE A 103 11.11 13.09 2.15
N THR A 104 10.58 12.81 0.97
CA THR A 104 11.34 12.26 -0.16
C THR A 104 11.85 13.34 -1.10
N PHE A 105 11.01 14.34 -1.41
CA PHE A 105 11.28 15.42 -2.37
C PHE A 105 10.94 16.77 -1.78
N ASP A 106 11.48 17.84 -2.38
CA ASP A 106 10.92 19.17 -2.18
C ASP A 106 9.66 19.35 -3.03
N THR A 107 8.84 20.35 -2.65
CA THR A 107 7.61 20.67 -3.40
C THR A 107 7.99 20.97 -4.85
N ASP A 108 7.19 20.43 -5.77
CA ASP A 108 7.37 20.66 -7.21
C ASP A 108 8.73 20.19 -7.74
N SER A 109 9.30 19.17 -7.14
CA SER A 109 10.64 18.63 -7.47
C SER A 109 10.62 17.11 -7.53
N ALA A 110 11.50 16.56 -8.35
CA ALA A 110 11.84 15.13 -8.39
C ALA A 110 13.26 14.85 -7.83
N VAL A 111 13.92 15.87 -7.25
CA VAL A 111 15.23 15.70 -6.63
C VAL A 111 15.05 15.10 -5.25
N ILE A 112 15.66 13.93 -5.02
CA ILE A 112 15.59 13.23 -3.73
C ILE A 112 16.37 14.04 -2.68
N LYS A 113 15.74 14.27 -1.55
CA LYS A 113 16.36 14.98 -0.42
C LYS A 113 17.57 14.21 0.13
N PRO A 114 18.69 14.88 0.45
CA PRO A 114 19.90 14.23 0.96
C PRO A 114 19.66 13.34 2.18
N GLN A 115 18.79 13.76 3.11
CA GLN A 115 18.46 12.99 4.30
C GLN A 115 17.70 11.69 4.00
N PHE A 116 17.07 11.56 2.82
CA PHE A 116 16.32 10.37 2.46
C PHE A 116 17.20 9.27 1.85
N PHE A 117 18.42 9.57 1.41
CA PHE A 117 19.32 8.56 0.83
C PHE A 117 19.67 7.43 1.80
N SER A 118 19.77 7.67 3.10
CA SER A 118 20.02 6.63 4.10
C SER A 118 18.89 5.59 4.11
N TYR A 119 17.65 6.03 3.95
CA TYR A 119 16.48 5.15 3.89
C TYR A 119 16.39 4.39 2.57
N LEU A 120 16.76 5.02 1.44
CA LEU A 120 16.89 4.32 0.15
C LEU A 120 17.98 3.25 0.19
N ASN A 121 19.10 3.50 0.85
CA ASN A 121 20.12 2.48 1.11
C ASN A 121 19.58 1.30 1.92
N SER A 122 18.77 1.57 2.96
CA SER A 122 18.13 0.52 3.75
C SER A 122 17.11 -0.28 2.93
N LEU A 123 16.30 0.39 2.12
CA LEU A 123 15.37 -0.26 1.19
C LEU A 123 16.12 -1.11 0.16
N ALA A 124 17.20 -0.60 -0.42
CA ALA A 124 18.02 -1.36 -1.38
C ALA A 124 18.62 -2.61 -0.75
N ARG A 125 19.20 -2.54 0.45
CA ARG A 125 19.71 -3.71 1.17
C ARG A 125 18.63 -4.76 1.41
N ASN A 126 17.44 -4.33 1.80
CA ASN A 126 16.32 -5.24 1.97
C ASN A 126 15.94 -5.94 0.65
N LEU A 127 15.83 -5.19 -0.45
CA LEU A 127 15.54 -5.73 -1.78
C LEU A 127 16.63 -6.66 -2.32
N LEU A 128 17.90 -6.43 -1.98
CA LEU A 128 19.02 -7.31 -2.33
C LEU A 128 18.96 -8.63 -1.56
N ASN A 129 18.60 -8.58 -0.26
CA ASN A 129 18.44 -9.76 0.57
C ASN A 129 17.22 -10.62 0.16
N HIS A 130 16.22 -9.99 -0.50
CA HIS A 130 15.01 -10.64 -1.00
C HIS A 130 14.96 -10.59 -2.54
N SER A 131 15.94 -11.22 -3.18
CA SER A 131 16.13 -11.15 -4.64
C SER A 131 15.02 -11.79 -5.48
N SER A 132 14.22 -12.70 -4.91
CA SER A 132 13.07 -13.34 -5.59
C SER A 132 11.80 -12.47 -5.59
N THR A 133 11.96 -11.15 -5.76
CA THR A 133 10.85 -10.20 -5.84
C THR A 133 10.99 -9.27 -7.04
N THR A 134 9.87 -8.82 -7.58
CA THR A 134 9.80 -7.68 -8.51
C THR A 134 9.39 -6.42 -7.76
N VAL A 135 9.75 -5.26 -8.31
CA VAL A 135 9.51 -3.95 -7.71
C VAL A 135 8.87 -3.03 -8.73
N ASP A 136 7.70 -2.48 -8.42
CA ASP A 136 7.11 -1.40 -9.21
C ASP A 136 7.10 -0.12 -8.36
N VAL A 137 7.66 0.96 -8.90
CA VAL A 137 7.71 2.28 -8.28
C VAL A 137 6.71 3.18 -8.97
N ILE A 138 5.72 3.68 -8.25
CA ILE A 138 4.62 4.46 -8.80
C ILE A 138 4.59 5.85 -8.18
N GLY A 139 4.74 6.88 -9.01
CA GLY A 139 4.64 8.28 -8.61
C GLY A 139 3.21 8.79 -8.71
N HIS A 140 2.81 9.61 -7.72
CA HIS A 140 1.51 10.25 -7.63
C HIS A 140 1.67 11.74 -7.31
N THR A 141 0.70 12.54 -7.77
CA THR A 141 0.56 13.96 -7.42
C THR A 141 -0.80 14.22 -6.78
N ASP A 142 -1.00 15.41 -6.26
CA ASP A 142 -2.34 15.94 -6.04
C ASP A 142 -2.89 16.56 -7.35
N ASN A 143 -4.06 17.18 -7.32
CA ASN A 143 -4.70 17.81 -8.47
C ASN A 143 -4.29 19.28 -8.68
N THR A 144 -3.18 19.73 -8.11
CA THR A 144 -2.67 21.08 -8.33
C THR A 144 -1.86 21.12 -9.62
N GLY A 145 -2.21 22.01 -10.54
CA GLY A 145 -1.57 22.11 -11.86
C GLY A 145 -2.39 21.47 -12.97
N THR A 146 -1.74 21.19 -14.12
CA THR A 146 -2.40 20.50 -15.24
C THR A 146 -2.18 18.98 -15.14
N PRO A 147 -3.11 18.17 -15.67
CA PRO A 147 -2.95 16.71 -15.67
C PRO A 147 -1.66 16.25 -16.38
N GLU A 148 -1.26 16.93 -17.47
CA GLU A 148 -0.06 16.61 -18.23
C GLU A 148 1.20 16.87 -17.39
N TYR A 149 1.26 18.02 -16.71
CA TYR A 149 2.35 18.38 -15.80
C TYR A 149 2.44 17.38 -14.65
N ASN A 150 1.31 17.05 -14.02
CA ASN A 150 1.23 16.10 -12.92
C ASN A 150 1.67 14.70 -13.34
N LEU A 151 1.32 14.27 -14.56
CA LEU A 151 1.79 13.01 -15.11
C LEU A 151 3.31 13.00 -15.27
N GLU A 152 3.88 14.02 -15.87
CA GLU A 152 5.34 14.12 -16.07
C GLU A 152 6.08 14.16 -14.72
N LEU A 153 5.66 15.00 -13.77
CA LEU A 153 6.27 15.10 -12.45
C LEU A 153 6.24 13.75 -11.71
N SER A 154 5.12 13.04 -11.81
CA SER A 154 4.99 11.72 -11.17
C SER A 154 5.92 10.67 -11.78
N VAL A 155 6.13 10.69 -13.11
CA VAL A 155 7.11 9.82 -13.80
C VAL A 155 8.51 10.14 -13.30
N LEU A 156 8.92 11.42 -13.33
CA LEU A 156 10.26 11.85 -12.90
C LEU A 156 10.56 11.45 -11.45
N ARG A 157 9.58 11.51 -10.56
CA ARG A 157 9.73 11.08 -9.15
C ARG A 157 9.92 9.56 -9.02
N ALA A 158 9.13 8.79 -9.75
CA ALA A 158 9.28 7.33 -9.78
C ALA A 158 10.65 6.92 -10.36
N GLU A 159 11.09 7.57 -11.43
CA GLU A 159 12.39 7.34 -12.07
C GLU A 159 13.55 7.73 -11.14
N ALA A 160 13.45 8.82 -10.38
CA ALA A 160 14.47 9.23 -9.43
C ALA A 160 14.70 8.19 -8.33
N VAL A 161 13.61 7.63 -7.76
CA VAL A 161 13.69 6.53 -6.77
C VAL A 161 14.26 5.28 -7.43
N THR A 162 13.75 4.89 -8.60
CA THR A 162 14.19 3.69 -9.33
C THR A 162 15.66 3.76 -9.70
N SER A 163 16.10 4.88 -10.27
CA SER A 163 17.51 5.08 -10.66
C SER A 163 18.45 5.00 -9.46
N ASN A 164 18.02 5.52 -8.32
CA ASN A 164 18.80 5.44 -7.08
C ASN A 164 18.91 3.98 -6.58
N LEU A 165 17.81 3.22 -6.59
CA LEU A 165 17.82 1.81 -6.19
C LEU A 165 18.68 0.96 -7.14
N VAL A 166 18.64 1.23 -8.46
CA VAL A 166 19.51 0.57 -9.45
C VAL A 166 20.99 0.93 -9.20
N ALA A 167 21.30 2.20 -8.93
CA ALA A 167 22.66 2.61 -8.57
C ALA A 167 23.18 1.96 -7.29
N LEU A 168 22.28 1.55 -6.38
CA LEU A 168 22.57 0.79 -5.16
C LEU A 168 22.63 -0.73 -5.39
N GLY A 169 22.56 -1.20 -6.64
CA GLY A 169 22.77 -2.59 -7.01
C GLY A 169 21.52 -3.43 -7.30
N ILE A 170 20.33 -2.83 -7.29
CA ILE A 170 19.12 -3.56 -7.70
C ILE A 170 19.16 -3.81 -9.20
N ASP A 171 18.93 -5.07 -9.61
CA ASP A 171 18.86 -5.43 -11.02
C ASP A 171 17.71 -4.67 -11.72
N GLY A 172 18.04 -3.91 -12.77
CA GLY A 172 17.08 -3.13 -13.55
C GLY A 172 15.97 -3.97 -14.19
N SER A 173 16.18 -5.27 -14.38
CA SER A 173 15.14 -6.18 -14.89
C SER A 173 14.03 -6.46 -13.87
N ARG A 174 14.31 -6.26 -12.58
CA ARG A 174 13.38 -6.48 -11.46
C ARG A 174 12.56 -5.26 -11.11
N ILE A 175 12.96 -4.06 -11.56
CA ILE A 175 12.36 -2.80 -11.13
C ILE A 175 11.80 -2.01 -12.29
N ARG A 176 10.63 -1.41 -12.11
CA ARG A 176 9.95 -0.56 -13.09
C ARG A 176 9.48 0.73 -12.44
N ALA A 177 9.51 1.82 -13.20
CA ALA A 177 8.99 3.11 -12.79
C ALA A 177 7.75 3.47 -13.60
N HIS A 178 6.73 4.00 -12.94
CA HIS A 178 5.50 4.49 -13.55
C HIS A 178 5.07 5.80 -12.90
N GLY A 179 4.54 6.73 -13.68
CA GLY A 179 3.83 7.89 -13.17
C GLY A 179 2.35 7.76 -13.51
N VAL A 180 1.49 8.14 -12.58
CA VAL A 180 0.03 8.12 -12.77
C VAL A 180 -0.60 9.51 -12.50
N GLY A 181 0.24 10.52 -12.23
CA GLY A 181 -0.22 11.88 -11.95
C GLY A 181 -1.24 11.90 -10.80
N GLU A 182 -2.31 12.63 -11.01
CA GLU A 182 -3.42 12.81 -10.06
C GLU A 182 -4.53 11.75 -10.15
N ALA A 183 -4.39 10.73 -11.02
CA ALA A 183 -5.48 9.82 -11.37
C ALA A 183 -5.97 8.93 -10.22
N TYR A 184 -5.14 8.68 -9.20
CA TYR A 184 -5.45 7.76 -8.09
C TYR A 184 -5.27 8.44 -6.73
N PRO A 185 -6.16 9.38 -6.36
CA PRO A 185 -6.09 10.05 -5.07
C PRO A 185 -6.50 9.10 -3.94
N ILE A 186 -5.79 9.17 -2.81
CA ILE A 186 -6.13 8.48 -1.56
C ILE A 186 -6.70 9.43 -0.51
N GLY A 187 -6.48 10.73 -0.68
CA GLY A 187 -7.01 11.80 0.15
C GLY A 187 -7.89 12.76 -0.66
N ASP A 188 -8.70 13.56 0.06
CA ASP A 188 -9.55 14.55 -0.54
C ASP A 188 -8.74 15.74 -1.04
N ASN A 189 -8.69 15.95 -2.36
CA ASN A 189 -7.98 17.04 -3.02
C ASN A 189 -8.52 18.45 -2.68
N SER A 190 -9.72 18.56 -2.12
CA SER A 190 -10.30 19.85 -1.76
C SER A 190 -9.59 20.53 -0.58
N ASN A 191 -8.88 19.75 0.24
CA ASN A 191 -8.15 20.24 1.41
C ASN A 191 -6.66 19.92 1.36
N SER A 192 -5.85 20.69 2.10
CA SER A 192 -4.39 20.56 2.10
C SER A 192 -3.90 19.25 2.67
N PHE A 193 -4.59 18.68 3.65
CA PHE A 193 -4.21 17.40 4.25
C PHE A 193 -4.39 16.25 3.26
N GLY A 194 -5.51 16.19 2.55
CA GLY A 194 -5.73 15.18 1.52
C GLY A 194 -4.77 15.32 0.34
N ARG A 195 -4.48 16.57 -0.10
CA ARG A 195 -3.45 16.79 -1.13
C ARG A 195 -2.08 16.28 -0.69
N LEU A 196 -1.69 16.50 0.58
CA LEU A 196 -0.42 15.97 1.11
C LEU A 196 -0.36 14.44 1.04
N GLN A 197 -1.47 13.75 1.30
CA GLN A 197 -1.54 12.29 1.19
C GLN A 197 -1.42 11.82 -0.27
N ASN A 198 -1.96 12.59 -1.22
CA ASN A 198 -1.92 12.26 -2.65
C ASN A 198 -0.51 12.40 -3.22
N ARG A 199 0.28 13.37 -2.78
CA ARG A 199 1.66 13.56 -3.19
C ARG A 199 2.57 12.53 -2.53
N ARG A 200 2.82 11.42 -3.23
CA ARG A 200 3.58 10.29 -2.73
C ARG A 200 4.25 9.49 -3.85
N VAL A 201 5.19 8.66 -3.47
CA VAL A 201 5.67 7.53 -4.30
C VAL A 201 5.34 6.24 -3.57
N GLU A 202 4.82 5.27 -4.28
CA GLU A 202 4.54 3.93 -3.77
C GLU A 202 5.53 2.93 -4.38
N VAL A 203 6.10 2.07 -3.54
CA VAL A 203 6.99 0.98 -3.95
C VAL A 203 6.28 -0.34 -3.66
N TYR A 204 5.89 -1.04 -4.71
CA TYR A 204 5.24 -2.35 -4.65
C TYR A 204 6.29 -3.44 -4.78
N ILE A 205 6.40 -4.31 -3.79
CA ILE A 205 7.31 -5.45 -3.77
C ILE A 205 6.47 -6.72 -3.87
N ARG A 206 6.66 -7.48 -4.95
CA ARG A 206 5.89 -8.70 -5.23
C ARG A 206 6.81 -9.90 -5.36
N PRO A 207 6.52 -11.02 -4.68
CA PRO A 207 7.22 -12.29 -4.91
C PRO A 207 7.07 -12.74 -6.37
N ILE A 208 8.16 -13.24 -6.94
CA ILE A 208 8.13 -13.89 -8.26
C ILE A 208 7.45 -15.25 -8.06
N LYS A 209 6.30 -15.44 -8.69
CA LYS A 209 5.58 -16.72 -8.68
C LYS A 209 6.21 -17.62 -9.75
N ASN A 210 6.92 -18.66 -9.33
CA ASN A 210 7.44 -19.72 -10.22
C ASN A 210 6.34 -20.72 -10.58
#